data_70e8b0a316ab76ce3c981d830c754087
#
_entry.id   70e8b0a316ab76ce3c981d830c754087
#
_cell.length_a   1.000
_cell.length_b   1.000
_cell.length_c   1.000
_cell.angle_alpha   90.00
_cell.angle_beta   90.00
_cell.angle_gamma   90.00
#
_symmetry.space_group_name_H-M   'P 1'
#
loop_
_entity.id
_entity.type
_entity.pdbx_description
1 polymer ?
#
loop_
_entity_poly.entity_id
_entity_poly.type
_entity_poly.pdbx_seq_one_letter_code
_entity_poly.pdbx_strand_id
1 'polypeptide(L)'
;MKKTYLQNFSLIALSAAFLGLGSCSNDSAESMDTDSMNPSATSFELAHNENDFVQLSGQKGAFENGLKTTTAPGDDRGRYNISLRYLVPPTERQQDVFESAAARWERIIIKDVPSITGTIPSAFSGVPPIVENGTIDDIVIEVVIDSIDGPGKILGQAGPRFTRNSDGLTVTGLMFFDEADLDTLDRLDLFENVIVHEMGHVLGIGTLWGRKGLLAGTAAEPYFAGRKANVFWNAEGGVGELPIENTGGPGTAYGHWRESILRNELMTGYINLGENPLSRITAGSLKDLGYGAASIGETYDLVKGAPGVDLDDLNTTSKEGLYIAKMEEVLLPIGVIEDN
;
A
#
# COMPACT_ATOMS: atom_id res chain seq x y z
N MET A 1 2.26 4.17 63.55
CA MET A 1 0.93 3.85 64.10
C MET A 1 0.19 2.94 63.18
N LYS A 2 -0.15 1.78 63.70
CA LYS A 2 -0.87 0.68 63.07
C LYS A 2 -2.30 1.07 62.67
N LYS A 3 -2.83 0.48 61.58
CA LYS A 3 -4.05 -0.34 61.65
C LYS A 3 -4.30 -1.07 60.34
N THR A 4 -4.12 -2.38 60.40
CA THR A 4 -4.61 -3.46 59.55
C THR A 4 -6.12 -3.62 59.71
N TYR A 5 -6.83 -3.97 58.62
CA TYR A 5 -8.07 -4.74 58.67
C TYR A 5 -8.10 -5.75 57.51
N LEU A 6 -7.94 -7.02 57.90
CA LEU A 6 -8.39 -8.21 57.14
C LEU A 6 -9.87 -8.43 57.50
N GLN A 7 -10.68 -8.85 56.57
CA GLN A 7 -11.79 -9.78 56.83
C GLN A 7 -12.09 -10.65 55.64
N ASN A 8 -11.99 -11.95 55.90
CA ASN A 8 -12.42 -13.10 55.10
C ASN A 8 -13.95 -13.25 55.19
N PHE A 9 -14.50 -14.08 54.28
CA PHE A 9 -15.61 -15.05 54.37
C PHE A 9 -16.26 -15.18 53.00
N SER A 10 -16.71 -16.25 52.45
CA SER A 10 -16.67 -17.72 52.69
C SER A 10 -17.38 -18.34 51.47
N LEU A 11 -16.92 -19.53 51.10
CA LEU A 11 -17.58 -20.43 50.13
C LEU A 11 -18.99 -20.82 50.60
N ILE A 12 -19.92 -20.96 49.63
CA ILE A 12 -21.01 -21.95 49.71
C ILE A 12 -21.17 -22.59 48.33
N ALA A 13 -20.93 -23.89 48.27
CA ALA A 13 -21.30 -24.79 47.18
C ALA A 13 -22.70 -25.32 47.46
N LEU A 14 -23.53 -25.40 46.42
CA LEU A 14 -24.76 -26.20 46.51
C LEU A 14 -25.00 -26.97 45.20
N SER A 15 -24.82 -28.29 45.31
CA SER A 15 -25.18 -29.28 44.30
C SER A 15 -26.66 -29.62 44.42
N ALA A 16 -27.36 -29.73 43.30
CA ALA A 16 -28.60 -30.48 43.22
C ALA A 16 -28.72 -31.16 41.84
N ALA A 17 -28.62 -32.46 41.85
CA ALA A 17 -28.98 -33.35 40.76
C ALA A 17 -30.48 -33.63 40.78
N PHE A 18 -31.11 -33.61 39.59
CA PHE A 18 -32.43 -34.26 39.41
C PHE A 18 -32.42 -35.06 38.12
N LEU A 19 -32.63 -36.36 38.29
CA LEU A 19 -32.96 -37.35 37.27
C LEU A 19 -34.47 -37.35 37.07
N GLY A 20 -34.91 -37.40 35.82
CA GLY A 20 -36.33 -37.59 35.51
C GLY A 20 -36.54 -38.13 34.10
N LEU A 21 -37.10 -39.33 34.04
CA LEU A 21 -37.27 -40.19 32.88
C LEU A 21 -38.41 -39.79 31.95
N GLY A 22 -38.17 -39.92 30.63
CA GLY A 22 -39.01 -40.59 29.63
C GLY A 22 -40.40 -40.06 29.28
N SER A 23 -40.59 -39.79 27.99
CA SER A 23 -41.65 -40.46 27.19
C SER A 23 -41.51 -40.07 25.73
N CYS A 24 -41.57 -41.07 24.86
CA CYS A 24 -41.71 -40.90 23.40
C CYS A 24 -43.13 -40.47 23.03
N SER A 25 -43.22 -39.55 22.06
CA SER A 25 -44.32 -39.58 21.10
C SER A 25 -43.81 -38.97 19.76
N ASN A 26 -43.91 -39.79 18.73
CA ASN A 26 -43.73 -39.38 17.32
C ASN A 26 -44.79 -38.38 16.95
N ASP A 27 -44.34 -37.26 16.42
CA ASP A 27 -45.12 -36.51 15.44
C ASP A 27 -44.12 -35.93 14.41
N SER A 28 -44.30 -36.40 13.18
CA SER A 28 -43.61 -35.95 11.99
C SER A 28 -44.08 -34.56 11.60
N ALA A 29 -43.30 -33.55 11.93
CA ALA A 29 -43.38 -32.24 11.30
C ALA A 29 -42.17 -32.12 10.38
N GLU A 30 -42.42 -32.00 9.09
CA GLU A 30 -41.47 -31.64 8.07
C GLU A 30 -40.82 -30.30 8.48
N SER A 31 -39.57 -30.34 8.94
CA SER A 31 -38.76 -29.14 9.04
C SER A 31 -38.29 -28.78 7.61
N MET A 32 -38.82 -27.69 7.09
CA MET A 32 -38.15 -27.00 5.99
C MET A 32 -36.74 -26.67 6.43
N ASP A 33 -35.76 -27.35 5.86
CA ASP A 33 -34.38 -26.93 5.84
C ASP A 33 -34.29 -25.54 5.21
N THR A 34 -34.27 -24.53 6.05
CA THR A 34 -33.68 -23.26 5.66
C THR A 34 -32.20 -23.49 5.60
N ASP A 35 -31.72 -23.89 4.44
CA ASP A 35 -30.34 -23.80 4.06
C ASP A 35 -29.93 -22.33 4.28
N SER A 36 -29.43 -22.03 5.46
CA SER A 36 -28.70 -20.79 5.71
C SER A 36 -27.44 -20.91 4.87
N MET A 37 -27.49 -20.35 3.66
CA MET A 37 -26.31 -20.02 2.92
C MET A 37 -25.48 -19.11 3.82
N ASN A 38 -24.57 -19.71 4.56
CA ASN A 38 -23.44 -19.03 5.14
C ASN A 38 -22.65 -18.55 3.92
N PRO A 39 -22.51 -17.24 3.65
CA PRO A 39 -21.62 -16.80 2.59
C PRO A 39 -20.25 -17.34 2.97
N SER A 40 -19.74 -18.27 2.18
CA SER A 40 -18.37 -18.74 2.29
C SER A 40 -17.52 -17.49 2.23
N ALA A 41 -16.85 -17.15 3.32
CA ALA A 41 -15.89 -16.06 3.33
C ALA A 41 -14.88 -16.37 2.22
N THR A 42 -14.91 -15.60 1.16
CA THR A 42 -13.95 -15.68 0.06
C THR A 42 -12.64 -15.15 0.62
N SER A 43 -11.77 -16.02 1.09
CA SER A 43 -10.41 -15.61 1.44
C SER A 43 -9.69 -15.25 0.14
N PHE A 44 -9.18 -14.03 0.05
CA PHE A 44 -8.34 -13.60 -1.06
C PHE A 44 -6.94 -14.16 -0.89
N GLU A 45 -6.56 -15.13 -1.73
CA GLU A 45 -5.23 -15.72 -1.75
C GLU A 45 -4.45 -15.23 -2.97
N LEU A 46 -3.20 -14.80 -2.79
CA LEU A 46 -2.34 -14.40 -3.89
C LEU A 46 -2.11 -15.58 -4.85
N ALA A 47 -2.30 -15.35 -6.14
CA ALA A 47 -2.17 -16.37 -7.19
C ALA A 47 -0.73 -16.85 -7.35
N HIS A 48 0.24 -15.98 -7.07
CA HIS A 48 1.68 -16.25 -7.20
C HIS A 48 2.42 -15.62 -6.04
N ASN A 49 3.45 -16.30 -5.56
CA ASN A 49 4.40 -15.78 -4.60
C ASN A 49 5.64 -15.18 -5.31
N GLU A 50 6.51 -14.52 -4.55
CA GLU A 50 7.71 -13.83 -5.07
C GLU A 50 8.71 -14.76 -5.79
N ASN A 51 8.64 -16.08 -5.57
CA ASN A 51 9.52 -17.06 -6.19
C ASN A 51 9.02 -17.51 -7.57
N ASP A 52 7.78 -17.20 -7.93
CA ASP A 52 7.12 -17.64 -9.15
C ASP A 52 7.16 -16.54 -10.22
N PHE A 53 8.36 -16.20 -10.70
CA PHE A 53 8.49 -15.13 -11.70
C PHE A 53 7.86 -15.53 -13.03
N VAL A 54 6.81 -14.79 -13.42
CA VAL A 54 5.96 -15.08 -14.59
C VAL A 54 6.28 -14.12 -15.73
N GLN A 55 6.30 -14.64 -16.94
CA GLN A 55 6.44 -13.85 -18.17
C GLN A 55 5.15 -13.95 -18.98
N LEU A 56 4.51 -12.81 -19.19
CA LEU A 56 3.29 -12.69 -19.97
C LEU A 56 3.59 -12.08 -21.34
N SER A 57 2.79 -12.46 -22.34
CA SER A 57 2.85 -11.84 -23.67
C SER A 57 1.86 -10.68 -23.75
N GLY A 58 2.31 -9.54 -24.24
CA GLY A 58 1.49 -8.37 -24.51
C GLY A 58 1.94 -7.66 -25.78
N GLN A 59 1.15 -6.70 -26.22
CA GLN A 59 1.47 -5.81 -27.33
C GLN A 59 1.47 -4.37 -26.84
N LYS A 60 2.54 -3.67 -27.12
CA LYS A 60 2.65 -2.25 -26.84
C LYS A 60 1.73 -1.45 -27.73
N GLY A 61 0.86 -0.64 -27.14
CA GLY A 61 0.09 0.38 -27.85
C GLY A 61 1.00 1.49 -28.39
N ALA A 62 0.56 2.15 -29.45
CA ALA A 62 1.19 3.39 -29.86
C ALA A 62 0.95 4.47 -28.80
N PHE A 63 1.97 5.30 -28.53
CA PHE A 63 1.71 6.55 -27.84
C PHE A 63 0.61 7.29 -28.61
N GLU A 64 -0.52 7.52 -28.00
CA GLU A 64 -1.46 8.45 -28.57
C GLU A 64 -0.79 9.82 -28.60
N ASN A 65 -0.55 10.33 -29.80
CA ASN A 65 0.12 11.61 -30.05
C ASN A 65 -0.74 12.79 -29.54
N GLY A 66 -0.91 12.85 -28.22
CA GLY A 66 -1.71 13.83 -27.55
C GLY A 66 -0.87 14.77 -26.69
N LEU A 67 -0.29 15.78 -27.28
CA LEU A 67 0.07 17.04 -26.62
C LEU A 67 -1.18 17.68 -25.95
N LYS A 68 -1.85 17.00 -25.04
CA LYS A 68 -3.03 17.55 -24.38
C LYS A 68 -2.98 17.28 -22.88
N THR A 69 -2.25 18.13 -22.20
CA THR A 69 -2.46 18.35 -20.78
C THR A 69 -3.85 18.96 -20.56
N THR A 70 -4.82 18.18 -20.17
CA THR A 70 -6.09 18.70 -19.68
C THR A 70 -6.32 18.22 -18.26
N THR A 71 -6.77 19.11 -17.41
CA THR A 71 -7.08 18.86 -16.00
C THR A 71 -8.52 18.34 -15.78
N ALA A 72 -9.20 17.92 -16.84
CA ALA A 72 -10.57 17.45 -16.73
C ALA A 72 -10.59 15.93 -16.50
N PRO A 73 -11.41 15.41 -15.58
CA PRO A 73 -11.67 13.99 -15.47
C PRO A 73 -12.33 13.47 -16.75
N GLY A 74 -12.02 12.25 -17.14
CA GLY A 74 -12.58 11.60 -18.33
C GLY A 74 -11.52 10.80 -19.08
N ASP A 75 -11.98 10.10 -20.12
CA ASP A 75 -11.19 9.19 -20.94
C ASP A 75 -9.79 9.68 -21.25
N ASP A 76 -8.87 8.74 -21.40
CA ASP A 76 -7.47 8.96 -21.75
C ASP A 76 -7.26 10.16 -22.65
N ARG A 77 -6.53 11.14 -22.17
CA ARG A 77 -6.19 12.38 -22.88
C ARG A 77 -4.69 12.58 -22.99
N GLY A 78 -3.92 11.48 -22.97
CA GLY A 78 -2.46 11.50 -23.00
C GLY A 78 -1.87 12.00 -21.68
N ARG A 79 -2.51 11.60 -20.55
CA ARG A 79 -2.04 11.77 -19.18
C ARG A 79 -2.03 10.42 -18.51
N TYR A 80 -1.18 10.27 -17.52
CA TYR A 80 -1.14 9.09 -16.68
C TYR A 80 -2.43 8.95 -15.87
N ASN A 81 -3.04 7.77 -15.95
CA ASN A 81 -4.30 7.44 -15.29
C ASN A 81 -4.10 6.20 -14.40
N ILE A 82 -4.57 6.25 -13.17
CA ILE A 82 -4.57 5.13 -12.25
C ILE A 82 -5.98 4.55 -12.20
N SER A 83 -6.15 3.37 -12.81
CA SER A 83 -7.44 2.65 -12.79
C SER A 83 -7.53 1.77 -11.54
N LEU A 84 -8.56 1.97 -10.73
CA LEU A 84 -8.82 1.19 -9.53
C LEU A 84 -9.86 0.08 -9.84
N ARG A 85 -9.49 -1.18 -9.57
CA ARG A 85 -10.38 -2.33 -9.71
C ARG A 85 -10.71 -2.89 -8.33
N TYR A 86 -11.87 -2.53 -7.81
CA TYR A 86 -12.34 -3.07 -6.52
C TYR A 86 -12.87 -4.50 -6.70
N LEU A 87 -12.31 -5.45 -5.95
CA LEU A 87 -12.77 -6.86 -5.96
C LEU A 87 -13.87 -7.10 -4.92
N VAL A 88 -13.92 -6.28 -3.89
CA VAL A 88 -15.04 -6.16 -2.95
C VAL A 88 -15.59 -4.75 -3.08
N PRO A 89 -16.91 -4.57 -3.15
CA PRO A 89 -17.49 -3.23 -3.23
C PRO A 89 -17.10 -2.37 -2.03
N PRO A 90 -16.38 -1.25 -2.23
CA PRO A 90 -16.00 -0.37 -1.13
C PRO A 90 -17.21 0.43 -0.63
N THR A 91 -17.13 0.96 0.57
CA THR A 91 -18.03 2.04 1.01
C THR A 91 -17.73 3.32 0.22
N GLU A 92 -18.69 4.25 0.18
CA GLU A 92 -18.50 5.56 -0.48
C GLU A 92 -17.26 6.30 0.05
N ARG A 93 -17.07 6.31 1.38
CA ARG A 93 -15.89 6.92 2.00
C ARG A 93 -14.57 6.25 1.59
N GLN A 94 -14.53 4.92 1.52
CA GLN A 94 -13.36 4.19 1.07
C GLN A 94 -13.06 4.52 -0.39
N GLN A 95 -14.08 4.50 -1.25
CA GLN A 95 -13.91 4.86 -2.66
C GLN A 95 -13.35 6.27 -2.81
N ASP A 96 -13.93 7.26 -2.12
CA ASP A 96 -13.47 8.65 -2.17
C ASP A 96 -11.99 8.79 -1.78
N VAL A 97 -11.54 8.05 -0.75
CA VAL A 97 -10.14 8.08 -0.30
C VAL A 97 -9.20 7.50 -1.35
N PHE A 98 -9.53 6.34 -1.92
CA PHE A 98 -8.69 5.74 -2.96
C PHE A 98 -8.64 6.58 -4.24
N GLU A 99 -9.75 7.16 -4.66
CA GLU A 99 -9.80 8.08 -5.82
C GLU A 99 -9.01 9.36 -5.55
N SER A 100 -9.10 9.91 -4.34
CA SER A 100 -8.29 11.06 -3.90
C SER A 100 -6.79 10.75 -3.95
N ALA A 101 -6.40 9.58 -3.46
CA ALA A 101 -5.02 9.13 -3.47
C ALA A 101 -4.49 8.96 -4.90
N ALA A 102 -5.26 8.32 -5.78
CA ALA A 102 -4.91 8.22 -7.20
C ALA A 102 -4.73 9.60 -7.82
N ALA A 103 -5.65 10.52 -7.57
CA ALA A 103 -5.56 11.89 -8.08
C ALA A 103 -4.33 12.67 -7.54
N ARG A 104 -3.83 12.36 -6.32
CA ARG A 104 -2.55 12.96 -5.83
C ARG A 104 -1.37 12.51 -6.69
N TRP A 105 -1.27 11.23 -7.05
CA TRP A 105 -0.21 10.72 -7.90
C TRP A 105 -0.33 11.18 -9.35
N GLU A 106 -1.54 11.22 -9.90
CA GLU A 106 -1.81 11.70 -11.26
C GLU A 106 -1.48 13.20 -11.47
N ARG A 107 -1.52 14.01 -10.41
CA ARG A 107 -1.02 15.39 -10.45
C ARG A 107 0.49 15.46 -10.60
N ILE A 108 1.21 14.43 -10.16
CA ILE A 108 2.68 14.35 -10.20
C ILE A 108 3.15 13.64 -11.45
N ILE A 109 2.54 12.50 -11.81
CA ILE A 109 2.86 11.78 -13.06
C ILE A 109 2.03 12.41 -14.17
N ILE A 110 2.67 13.26 -14.95
CA ILE A 110 1.99 14.14 -15.93
C ILE A 110 2.06 13.65 -17.37
N LYS A 111 2.78 12.56 -17.62
CA LYS A 111 2.91 11.96 -18.95
C LYS A 111 2.39 10.54 -18.91
N ASP A 112 1.60 10.28 -19.90
CA ASP A 112 1.15 8.97 -20.31
C ASP A 112 2.29 7.98 -20.55
N VAL A 113 2.04 6.70 -20.34
CA VAL A 113 2.91 5.58 -20.74
C VAL A 113 2.16 4.71 -21.77
N PRO A 114 2.86 4.01 -22.68
CA PRO A 114 2.18 3.23 -23.71
C PRO A 114 1.25 2.18 -23.11
N SER A 115 0.02 2.08 -23.62
CA SER A 115 -0.92 1.05 -23.25
C SER A 115 -0.39 -0.37 -23.59
N ILE A 116 -0.88 -1.39 -22.89
CA ILE A 116 -0.55 -2.79 -23.15
C ILE A 116 -1.83 -3.56 -23.44
N THR A 117 -1.85 -4.28 -24.57
CA THR A 117 -2.95 -5.17 -24.95
C THR A 117 -2.55 -6.63 -24.75
N GLY A 118 -3.35 -7.40 -24.06
CA GLY A 118 -3.08 -8.82 -23.78
C GLY A 118 -4.13 -9.45 -22.87
N THR A 119 -3.83 -10.64 -22.36
CA THR A 119 -4.57 -11.26 -21.26
C THR A 119 -3.73 -11.18 -20.01
N ILE A 120 -4.20 -10.43 -19.03
CA ILE A 120 -3.47 -10.13 -17.82
C ILE A 120 -4.27 -10.64 -16.62
N PRO A 121 -3.71 -11.62 -15.86
CA PRO A 121 -4.41 -12.25 -14.75
C PRO A 121 -4.62 -11.29 -13.58
N SER A 122 -5.56 -11.62 -12.71
CA SER A 122 -5.67 -11.03 -11.38
C SER A 122 -4.46 -11.41 -10.51
N ALA A 123 -4.16 -10.59 -9.52
CA ALA A 123 -3.20 -10.92 -8.47
C ALA A 123 -3.71 -12.05 -7.57
N PHE A 124 -5.01 -12.32 -7.56
CA PHE A 124 -5.64 -13.31 -6.68
C PHE A 124 -6.08 -14.57 -7.40
N SER A 125 -5.92 -15.72 -6.71
CA SER A 125 -6.39 -17.02 -7.18
C SER A 125 -7.91 -17.05 -7.32
N GLY A 126 -8.41 -17.64 -8.42
CA GLY A 126 -9.85 -17.79 -8.63
C GLY A 126 -10.60 -16.52 -9.04
N VAL A 127 -9.93 -15.38 -9.09
CA VAL A 127 -10.50 -14.11 -9.57
C VAL A 127 -10.35 -14.02 -11.10
N PRO A 128 -11.35 -13.55 -11.84
CA PRO A 128 -11.25 -13.35 -13.29
C PRO A 128 -10.07 -12.43 -13.66
N PRO A 129 -9.46 -12.60 -14.83
CA PRO A 129 -8.38 -11.72 -15.29
C PRO A 129 -8.74 -10.24 -15.19
N ILE A 130 -7.74 -9.38 -15.03
CA ILE A 130 -7.90 -7.92 -15.08
C ILE A 130 -8.44 -7.54 -16.46
N VAL A 131 -7.81 -8.08 -17.51
CA VAL A 131 -8.29 -8.00 -18.89
C VAL A 131 -8.08 -9.34 -19.59
N GLU A 132 -8.98 -9.68 -20.50
CA GLU A 132 -8.91 -10.84 -21.36
C GLU A 132 -8.90 -10.39 -22.83
N ASN A 133 -7.75 -10.52 -23.51
CA ASN A 133 -7.52 -9.94 -24.83
C ASN A 133 -7.91 -8.44 -24.90
N GLY A 134 -7.72 -7.73 -23.81
CA GLY A 134 -8.09 -6.33 -23.63
C GLY A 134 -6.86 -5.45 -23.47
N THR A 135 -7.10 -4.16 -23.28
CA THR A 135 -6.06 -3.15 -23.13
C THR A 135 -6.05 -2.58 -21.72
N ILE A 136 -4.87 -2.50 -21.10
CA ILE A 136 -4.58 -1.67 -19.94
C ILE A 136 -3.91 -0.42 -20.47
N ASP A 137 -4.51 0.70 -20.18
CA ASP A 137 -3.86 1.99 -20.26
C ASP A 137 -2.95 2.15 -19.04
N ASP A 138 -1.98 2.95 -18.99
CA ASP A 138 -1.01 3.18 -17.90
C ASP A 138 -0.90 2.05 -16.85
N ILE A 139 -1.83 2.00 -15.88
CA ILE A 139 -1.82 1.06 -14.74
C ILE A 139 -3.22 0.68 -14.26
N VAL A 140 -3.37 -0.56 -13.83
CA VAL A 140 -4.55 -1.02 -13.05
C VAL A 140 -4.09 -1.51 -11.68
N ILE A 141 -4.73 -1.00 -10.63
CA ILE A 141 -4.50 -1.44 -9.26
C ILE A 141 -5.73 -2.22 -8.78
N GLU A 142 -5.55 -3.49 -8.44
CA GLU A 142 -6.60 -4.26 -7.77
C GLU A 142 -6.65 -3.85 -6.30
N VAL A 143 -7.85 -3.55 -5.83
CA VAL A 143 -8.11 -3.12 -4.46
C VAL A 143 -9.01 -4.12 -3.78
N VAL A 144 -8.56 -4.61 -2.62
CA VAL A 144 -9.32 -5.46 -1.70
C VAL A 144 -9.35 -4.78 -0.34
N ILE A 145 -10.54 -4.70 0.25
CA ILE A 145 -10.74 -4.33 1.64
C ILE A 145 -11.52 -5.50 2.25
N ASP A 146 -10.82 -6.29 3.04
CA ASP A 146 -11.36 -7.51 3.68
C ASP A 146 -10.48 -7.85 4.88
N SER A 147 -10.81 -8.90 5.63
CA SER A 147 -10.00 -9.32 6.77
C SER A 147 -8.67 -9.92 6.30
N ILE A 148 -7.56 -9.43 6.87
CA ILE A 148 -6.21 -10.05 6.74
C ILE A 148 -5.93 -10.86 8.01
N ASP A 149 -5.65 -10.21 9.13
CA ASP A 149 -5.28 -10.88 10.38
C ASP A 149 -5.80 -10.15 11.64
N GLY A 150 -6.68 -9.17 11.44
CA GLY A 150 -7.37 -8.40 12.47
C GLY A 150 -6.56 -7.21 13.00
N PRO A 151 -7.19 -6.38 13.83
CA PRO A 151 -6.72 -5.03 14.09
C PRO A 151 -5.33 -4.96 14.71
N GLY A 152 -4.54 -3.99 14.24
CA GLY A 152 -3.24 -3.62 14.82
C GLY A 152 -2.08 -4.54 14.47
N LYS A 153 -2.20 -5.36 13.43
CA LYS A 153 -1.13 -6.22 12.91
C LYS A 153 -0.77 -5.79 11.49
N ILE A 154 -1.08 -6.64 10.47
CA ILE A 154 -0.88 -6.26 9.07
C ILE A 154 -2.03 -5.35 8.65
N LEU A 155 -1.72 -4.06 8.50
CA LEU A 155 -2.65 -3.05 8.02
C LEU A 155 -2.98 -3.24 6.55
N GLY A 156 -1.95 -3.55 5.75
CA GLY A 156 -2.10 -3.72 4.33
C GLY A 156 -0.92 -4.38 3.64
N GLN A 157 -1.19 -4.86 2.45
CA GLN A 157 -0.22 -5.42 1.51
C GLN A 157 -0.32 -4.61 0.21
N ALA A 158 0.79 -4.03 -0.24
CA ALA A 158 0.78 -3.23 -1.46
C ALA A 158 2.06 -3.41 -2.28
N GLY A 159 1.92 -3.32 -3.60
CA GLY A 159 3.06 -3.31 -4.49
C GLY A 159 2.72 -3.67 -5.93
N PRO A 160 3.72 -3.56 -6.83
CA PRO A 160 3.59 -3.97 -8.22
C PRO A 160 3.44 -5.49 -8.35
N ARG A 161 2.63 -5.94 -9.31
CA ARG A 161 2.53 -7.37 -9.64
C ARG A 161 3.19 -7.69 -10.97
N PHE A 162 2.87 -6.95 -12.03
CA PHE A 162 3.52 -7.08 -13.32
C PHE A 162 4.10 -5.73 -13.77
N THR A 163 5.30 -5.79 -14.32
CA THR A 163 5.99 -4.62 -14.90
C THR A 163 6.15 -4.77 -16.40
N ARG A 164 6.29 -3.67 -17.14
CA ARG A 164 6.64 -3.66 -18.56
C ARG A 164 8.06 -4.17 -18.76
N ASN A 165 8.27 -4.98 -19.76
CA ASN A 165 9.63 -5.43 -20.12
C ASN A 165 10.47 -4.29 -20.71
N SER A 166 9.83 -3.38 -21.48
CA SER A 166 10.52 -2.30 -22.20
C SER A 166 11.09 -1.21 -21.29
N ASP A 167 10.37 -0.84 -20.26
CA ASP A 167 10.75 0.28 -19.37
C ASP A 167 10.72 -0.08 -17.87
N GLY A 168 10.25 -1.27 -17.52
CA GLY A 168 10.18 -1.78 -16.14
C GLY A 168 9.21 -1.01 -15.24
N LEU A 169 8.28 -0.22 -15.79
CA LEU A 169 7.23 0.44 -15.03
C LEU A 169 6.09 -0.53 -14.70
N THR A 170 5.37 -0.25 -13.63
CA THR A 170 4.25 -1.09 -13.20
C THR A 170 3.10 -1.01 -14.20
N VAL A 171 2.55 -2.17 -14.56
CA VAL A 171 1.32 -2.31 -15.38
C VAL A 171 0.14 -2.68 -14.47
N THR A 172 0.38 -3.60 -13.54
CA THR A 172 -0.63 -3.98 -12.57
C THR A 172 -0.07 -3.98 -11.17
N GLY A 173 -0.86 -3.52 -10.23
CA GLY A 173 -0.55 -3.51 -8.82
C GLY A 173 -1.67 -4.08 -7.97
N LEU A 174 -1.37 -4.21 -6.71
CA LEU A 174 -2.29 -4.70 -5.69
C LEU A 174 -2.22 -3.80 -4.48
N MET A 175 -3.37 -3.53 -3.88
CA MET A 175 -3.54 -2.93 -2.57
C MET A 175 -4.60 -3.73 -1.80
N PHE A 176 -4.19 -4.44 -0.75
CA PHE A 176 -5.09 -5.22 0.10
C PHE A 176 -5.00 -4.70 1.54
N PHE A 177 -6.10 -4.24 2.10
CA PHE A 177 -6.17 -3.66 3.43
C PHE A 177 -7.06 -4.47 4.37
N ASP A 178 -6.62 -4.58 5.64
CA ASP A 178 -7.46 -5.13 6.71
C ASP A 178 -8.55 -4.13 7.07
N GLU A 179 -9.82 -4.55 6.88
CA GLU A 179 -10.98 -3.69 7.12
C GLU A 179 -11.06 -3.20 8.59
N ALA A 180 -10.56 -4.02 9.53
CA ALA A 180 -10.63 -3.70 10.96
C ALA A 180 -9.75 -2.52 11.36
N ASP A 181 -8.73 -2.18 10.56
CA ASP A 181 -7.82 -1.07 10.83
C ASP A 181 -8.27 0.26 10.20
N LEU A 182 -9.04 0.21 9.10
CA LEU A 182 -9.41 1.40 8.33
C LEU A 182 -10.23 2.41 9.11
N ASP A 183 -11.18 1.96 9.95
CA ASP A 183 -11.96 2.85 10.82
C ASP A 183 -11.09 3.63 11.81
N THR A 184 -9.99 3.03 12.24
CA THR A 184 -9.03 3.69 13.15
C THR A 184 -8.23 4.73 12.41
N LEU A 185 -7.79 4.44 11.20
CA LEU A 185 -7.08 5.40 10.34
C LEU A 185 -7.95 6.62 10.01
N ASP A 186 -9.23 6.39 9.69
CA ASP A 186 -10.15 7.48 9.37
C ASP A 186 -10.38 8.40 10.58
N ARG A 187 -10.54 7.84 11.79
CA ARG A 187 -10.64 8.64 13.03
C ARG A 187 -9.38 9.44 13.35
N LEU A 188 -8.23 9.00 12.92
CA LEU A 188 -6.94 9.67 13.12
C LEU A 188 -6.59 10.65 11.98
N ASP A 189 -7.44 10.76 10.96
CA ASP A 189 -7.20 11.54 9.74
C ASP A 189 -5.93 11.09 8.98
N LEU A 190 -5.64 9.79 9.04
CA LEU A 190 -4.47 9.17 8.40
C LEU A 190 -4.84 8.33 7.18
N PHE A 191 -6.11 8.03 6.96
CA PHE A 191 -6.54 7.07 5.97
C PHE A 191 -6.05 7.43 4.56
N GLU A 192 -6.26 8.67 4.10
CA GLU A 192 -5.76 9.10 2.78
C GLU A 192 -4.22 9.03 2.71
N ASN A 193 -3.51 9.47 3.74
CA ASN A 193 -2.04 9.44 3.75
C ASN A 193 -1.49 8.02 3.62
N VAL A 194 -2.10 7.06 4.31
CA VAL A 194 -1.75 5.64 4.21
C VAL A 194 -2.00 5.13 2.79
N ILE A 195 -3.17 5.39 2.20
CA ILE A 195 -3.48 4.94 0.83
C ILE A 195 -2.53 5.57 -0.20
N VAL A 196 -2.17 6.85 -0.04
CA VAL A 196 -1.18 7.50 -0.93
C VAL A 196 0.20 6.87 -0.77
N HIS A 197 0.62 6.55 0.45
CA HIS A 197 1.89 5.89 0.73
C HIS A 197 1.97 4.51 0.06
N GLU A 198 0.99 3.65 0.30
CA GLU A 198 0.92 2.31 -0.27
C GLU A 198 0.86 2.33 -1.80
N MET A 199 0.11 3.28 -2.37
CA MET A 199 0.08 3.48 -3.81
C MET A 199 1.45 3.89 -4.37
N GLY A 200 2.27 4.59 -3.59
CA GLY A 200 3.67 4.89 -3.91
C GLY A 200 4.50 3.61 -4.10
N HIS A 201 4.30 2.60 -3.24
CA HIS A 201 4.95 1.29 -3.40
C HIS A 201 4.47 0.56 -4.65
N VAL A 202 3.18 0.65 -4.98
CA VAL A 202 2.65 0.10 -6.25
C VAL A 202 3.29 0.77 -7.47
N LEU A 203 3.51 2.08 -7.43
CA LEU A 203 4.18 2.83 -8.50
C LEU A 203 5.68 2.57 -8.59
N GLY A 204 6.26 1.87 -7.62
CA GLY A 204 7.65 1.43 -7.66
C GLY A 204 8.60 2.12 -6.69
N ILE A 205 8.12 3.03 -5.86
CA ILE A 205 8.93 3.64 -4.81
C ILE A 205 9.30 2.54 -3.80
N GLY A 206 10.59 2.35 -3.54
CA GLY A 206 11.08 1.24 -2.73
C GLY A 206 11.10 -0.10 -3.48
N THR A 207 10.00 -0.49 -4.08
CA THR A 207 9.79 -1.82 -4.68
C THR A 207 10.55 -2.07 -5.98
N LEU A 208 10.79 -1.03 -6.77
CA LEU A 208 11.51 -1.13 -8.04
C LEU A 208 12.93 -0.54 -8.00
N TRP A 209 13.36 0.10 -6.92
CA TRP A 209 14.68 0.75 -6.86
C TRP A 209 15.82 -0.21 -7.15
N GLY A 210 15.81 -1.41 -6.55
CA GLY A 210 16.82 -2.42 -6.79
C GLY A 210 16.86 -2.89 -8.24
N ARG A 211 15.71 -3.17 -8.84
CA ARG A 211 15.59 -3.60 -10.26
C ARG A 211 16.05 -2.54 -11.24
N LYS A 212 15.88 -1.27 -10.88
CA LYS A 212 16.29 -0.09 -11.68
C LYS A 212 17.73 0.34 -11.45
N GLY A 213 18.47 -0.33 -10.56
CA GLY A 213 19.83 0.07 -10.20
C GLY A 213 19.90 1.43 -9.48
N LEU A 214 18.83 1.81 -8.77
CA LEU A 214 18.72 3.07 -8.04
C LEU A 214 19.07 2.92 -6.56
N LEU A 215 19.29 1.69 -6.10
CA LEU A 215 19.72 1.39 -4.74
C LEU A 215 21.25 1.19 -4.71
N ALA A 216 21.95 1.97 -3.90
CA ALA A 216 23.40 1.94 -3.80
C ALA A 216 23.87 2.09 -2.34
N GLY A 217 25.19 2.08 -2.13
CA GLY A 217 25.80 2.17 -0.81
C GLY A 217 26.04 0.81 -0.16
N THR A 218 26.11 0.81 1.16
CA THR A 218 26.28 -0.41 1.97
C THR A 218 24.98 -0.71 2.74
N ALA A 219 24.91 -1.89 3.35
CA ALA A 219 23.77 -2.22 4.20
C ALA A 219 23.60 -1.25 5.38
N ALA A 220 24.70 -0.70 5.91
CA ALA A 220 24.64 0.27 7.00
C ALA A 220 24.29 1.69 6.51
N GLU A 221 24.69 2.04 5.29
CA GLU A 221 24.49 3.36 4.70
C GLU A 221 23.98 3.21 3.25
N PRO A 222 22.72 2.77 3.06
CA PRO A 222 22.11 2.74 1.75
C PRO A 222 21.67 4.14 1.33
N TYR A 223 21.76 4.40 0.02
CA TYR A 223 21.30 5.65 -0.55
C TYR A 223 20.67 5.45 -1.93
N PHE A 224 19.86 6.40 -2.32
CA PHE A 224 19.22 6.44 -3.62
C PHE A 224 20.14 7.08 -4.66
N ALA A 225 20.49 6.32 -5.70
CA ALA A 225 21.45 6.75 -6.71
C ALA A 225 20.82 7.58 -7.85
N GLY A 226 19.50 7.76 -7.85
CA GLY A 226 18.78 8.48 -8.91
C GLY A 226 19.11 9.98 -8.90
N ARG A 227 19.50 10.49 -10.05
CA ARG A 227 19.98 11.86 -10.20
C ARG A 227 18.91 12.92 -9.90
N LYS A 228 17.66 12.67 -10.29
CA LYS A 228 16.59 13.69 -10.19
C LYS A 228 16.17 13.92 -8.75
N ALA A 229 15.99 12.83 -7.99
CA ALA A 229 15.70 12.93 -6.57
C ALA A 229 16.83 13.59 -5.81
N ASN A 230 18.10 13.25 -6.08
CA ASN A 230 19.27 13.86 -5.45
C ASN A 230 19.40 15.36 -5.74
N VAL A 231 19.02 15.83 -6.93
CA VAL A 231 18.96 17.27 -7.22
C VAL A 231 17.95 17.98 -6.31
N PHE A 232 16.78 17.38 -6.09
CA PHE A 232 15.78 17.95 -5.19
C PHE A 232 16.18 17.82 -3.72
N TRP A 233 16.76 16.68 -3.32
CA TRP A 233 17.34 16.50 -2.01
C TRP A 233 18.32 17.62 -1.64
N ASN A 234 19.30 17.88 -2.52
CA ASN A 234 20.27 18.98 -2.31
C ASN A 234 19.59 20.36 -2.30
N ALA A 235 18.54 20.55 -3.11
CA ALA A 235 17.81 21.82 -3.16
C ALA A 235 16.97 22.09 -1.91
N GLU A 236 16.53 21.04 -1.21
CA GLU A 236 15.88 21.14 0.12
C GLU A 236 16.90 21.34 1.25
N GLY A 237 18.18 21.30 0.95
CA GLY A 237 19.27 21.50 1.93
C GLY A 237 19.90 20.21 2.44
N GLY A 238 19.57 19.08 1.83
CA GLY A 238 20.22 17.81 2.07
C GLY A 238 21.70 17.82 1.70
N VAL A 239 22.49 16.99 2.34
CA VAL A 239 23.94 16.90 2.14
C VAL A 239 24.32 15.46 1.78
N GLY A 240 25.17 15.29 0.77
CA GLY A 240 25.56 13.98 0.27
C GLY A 240 24.44 13.34 -0.58
N GLU A 241 24.43 12.02 -0.64
CA GLU A 241 23.44 11.25 -1.37
C GLU A 241 22.14 11.15 -0.56
N LEU A 242 21.01 11.05 -1.24
CA LEU A 242 19.68 10.91 -0.62
C LEU A 242 19.59 9.60 0.18
N PRO A 243 19.45 9.66 1.51
CA PRO A 243 19.53 8.48 2.35
C PRO A 243 18.24 7.64 2.29
N ILE A 244 18.44 6.33 2.20
CA ILE A 244 17.37 5.31 2.27
C ILE A 244 17.35 4.71 3.68
N GLU A 245 16.18 4.23 4.12
CA GLU A 245 16.02 3.55 5.41
C GLU A 245 16.85 2.26 5.48
N ASN A 246 17.55 2.07 6.57
CA ASN A 246 18.44 0.93 6.81
C ASN A 246 18.02 0.06 8.01
N THR A 247 16.91 0.40 8.64
CA THR A 247 16.40 -0.26 9.85
C THR A 247 15.03 -0.90 9.58
N GLY A 248 14.48 -1.60 10.56
CA GLY A 248 13.12 -2.16 10.50
C GLY A 248 12.99 -3.56 9.87
N GLY A 249 14.05 -4.08 9.24
CA GLY A 249 14.04 -5.42 8.64
C GLY A 249 13.47 -5.46 7.21
N PRO A 250 13.18 -6.67 6.67
CA PRO A 250 12.61 -6.83 5.33
C PRO A 250 11.27 -6.08 5.17
N GLY A 251 11.08 -5.42 4.03
CA GLY A 251 9.92 -4.58 3.76
C GLY A 251 10.15 -3.11 4.13
N THR A 252 10.68 -2.83 5.32
CA THR A 252 11.00 -1.47 5.76
C THR A 252 12.35 -1.00 5.22
N ALA A 253 13.40 -1.77 5.52
CA ALA A 253 14.75 -1.46 5.04
C ALA A 253 14.80 -1.52 3.51
N TYR A 254 15.41 -0.49 2.92
CA TYR A 254 15.57 -0.30 1.48
C TYR A 254 14.29 0.02 0.69
N GLY A 255 13.12 0.09 1.35
CA GLY A 255 11.83 0.43 0.74
C GLY A 255 11.40 1.89 0.93
N HIS A 256 12.03 2.62 1.85
CA HIS A 256 11.59 3.94 2.31
C HIS A 256 12.73 4.96 2.32
N TRP A 257 12.39 6.24 2.34
CA TRP A 257 13.32 7.28 2.74
C TRP A 257 13.69 7.15 4.21
N ARG A 258 14.89 7.56 4.60
CA ARG A 258 15.37 7.46 5.98
C ARG A 258 14.59 8.38 6.90
N GLU A 259 13.78 7.79 7.78
CA GLU A 259 12.92 8.50 8.72
C GLU A 259 13.66 9.53 9.58
N SER A 260 14.79 9.13 10.17
CA SER A 260 15.60 10.01 11.04
C SER A 260 16.09 11.30 10.36
N ILE A 261 15.99 11.39 9.04
CA ILE A 261 16.47 12.50 8.23
C ILE A 261 15.31 13.22 7.52
N LEU A 262 14.43 12.47 6.82
CA LEU A 262 13.33 13.05 6.04
C LEU A 262 12.03 13.21 6.84
N ARG A 263 11.92 12.62 8.02
CA ARG A 263 10.83 12.84 9.02
C ARG A 263 9.43 12.65 8.44
N ASN A 264 8.67 13.73 8.26
CA ASN A 264 7.29 13.69 7.79
C ASN A 264 7.13 13.65 6.27
N GLU A 265 8.22 13.38 5.52
CA GLU A 265 8.06 13.08 4.10
C GLU A 265 7.23 11.80 3.93
N LEU A 266 6.24 11.83 3.04
CA LEU A 266 5.22 10.79 2.93
C LEU A 266 5.78 9.36 2.77
N MET A 267 6.89 9.18 2.06
CA MET A 267 7.48 7.86 1.76
C MET A 267 8.58 7.45 2.75
N THR A 268 8.57 8.00 3.97
CA THR A 268 9.33 7.44 5.09
C THR A 268 8.56 6.28 5.75
N GLY A 269 9.18 5.55 6.68
CA GLY A 269 8.53 4.43 7.39
C GLY A 269 7.48 4.83 8.44
N TYR A 270 7.15 6.13 8.55
CA TYR A 270 6.16 6.65 9.48
C TYR A 270 5.16 7.57 8.78
N ILE A 271 3.89 7.43 9.13
CA ILE A 271 2.86 8.42 8.80
C ILE A 271 2.56 9.21 10.06
N ASN A 272 2.85 10.51 10.04
CA ASN A 272 2.70 11.40 11.18
C ASN A 272 1.25 11.84 11.36
N LEU A 273 0.83 12.15 12.59
CA LEU A 273 -0.40 12.90 12.82
C LEU A 273 -0.20 14.31 12.28
N GLY A 274 -0.94 14.69 11.26
CA GLY A 274 -0.84 15.97 10.58
C GLY A 274 -0.33 15.87 9.15
N GLU A 275 0.58 16.75 8.74
CA GLU A 275 1.03 16.83 7.34
C GLU A 275 2.05 15.74 7.01
N ASN A 276 1.77 15.00 5.93
CA ASN A 276 2.68 14.04 5.31
C ASN A 276 2.85 14.43 3.82
N PRO A 277 3.74 15.38 3.53
CA PRO A 277 3.88 15.92 2.19
C PRO A 277 4.51 14.92 1.22
N LEU A 278 3.88 14.75 0.07
CA LEU A 278 4.44 14.11 -1.10
C LEU A 278 5.43 15.07 -1.77
N SER A 279 6.67 15.01 -1.34
CA SER A 279 7.69 16.02 -1.68
C SER A 279 8.15 15.96 -3.14
N ARG A 280 8.83 17.02 -3.58
CA ARG A 280 9.50 17.00 -4.90
C ARG A 280 10.69 16.03 -4.95
N ILE A 281 11.21 15.57 -3.80
CA ILE A 281 12.23 14.51 -3.75
C ILE A 281 11.60 13.21 -4.27
N THR A 282 10.45 12.84 -3.73
CA THR A 282 9.69 11.67 -4.18
C THR A 282 9.22 11.80 -5.63
N ALA A 283 8.72 12.98 -6.04
CA ALA A 283 8.41 13.27 -7.45
C ALA A 283 9.65 13.11 -8.36
N GLY A 284 10.83 13.46 -7.87
CA GLY A 284 12.12 13.24 -8.55
C GLY A 284 12.46 11.77 -8.70
N SER A 285 12.18 10.95 -7.68
CA SER A 285 12.42 9.51 -7.74
C SER A 285 11.57 8.80 -8.78
N LEU A 286 10.32 9.24 -8.99
CA LEU A 286 9.49 8.75 -10.09
C LEU A 286 10.11 9.02 -11.47
N LYS A 287 10.77 10.19 -11.65
CA LYS A 287 11.52 10.46 -12.89
C LYS A 287 12.71 9.53 -13.06
N ASP A 288 13.40 9.20 -11.98
CA ASP A 288 14.53 8.29 -12.00
C ASP A 288 14.07 6.85 -12.24
N LEU A 289 12.87 6.47 -11.80
CA LEU A 289 12.21 5.21 -12.15
C LEU A 289 11.83 5.13 -13.63
N GLY A 290 11.57 6.25 -14.29
CA GLY A 290 11.24 6.32 -15.71
C GLY A 290 9.89 6.98 -16.03
N TYR A 291 9.11 7.37 -15.01
CA TYR A 291 7.87 8.10 -15.22
C TYR A 291 8.09 9.52 -15.74
N GLY A 292 7.16 10.01 -16.53
CA GLY A 292 7.11 11.40 -16.93
C GLY A 292 6.54 12.31 -15.84
N ALA A 293 7.20 12.38 -14.68
CA ALA A 293 6.71 13.12 -13.53
C ALA A 293 7.02 14.64 -13.61
N ALA A 294 6.23 15.45 -12.92
CA ALA A 294 6.48 16.88 -12.73
C ALA A 294 7.74 17.12 -11.86
N SER A 295 8.28 18.32 -11.91
CA SER A 295 9.39 18.75 -11.02
C SER A 295 8.86 19.52 -9.81
N ILE A 296 7.64 19.20 -9.39
CA ILE A 296 6.93 19.83 -8.28
C ILE A 296 6.48 18.71 -7.32
N GLY A 297 6.32 19.08 -6.09
CA GLY A 297 5.72 18.28 -5.02
C GLY A 297 4.96 19.19 -4.09
N GLU A 298 4.43 18.63 -3.03
CA GLU A 298 3.84 19.39 -1.93
C GLU A 298 4.92 20.14 -1.14
N THR A 299 4.53 21.17 -0.41
CA THR A 299 5.47 21.94 0.41
C THR A 299 6.11 21.04 1.46
N TYR A 300 7.42 20.98 1.43
CA TYR A 300 8.21 20.16 2.34
C TYR A 300 9.46 20.94 2.78
N ASP A 301 9.67 21.03 4.08
CA ASP A 301 10.81 21.75 4.67
C ASP A 301 11.74 20.77 5.39
N LEU A 302 12.84 20.40 4.72
CA LEU A 302 13.95 19.76 5.39
C LEU A 302 14.67 20.79 6.26
N VAL A 303 14.89 20.48 7.54
CA VAL A 303 15.63 21.37 8.45
C VAL A 303 17.09 21.50 7.97
N LYS A 304 17.43 22.64 7.39
CA LYS A 304 18.75 22.90 6.81
C LYS A 304 19.85 22.81 7.85
N GLY A 305 20.85 21.99 7.58
CA GLY A 305 22.04 21.86 8.42
C GLY A 305 21.79 21.21 9.78
N ALA A 306 20.61 20.67 10.01
CA ALA A 306 20.41 19.82 11.17
C ALA A 306 21.17 18.51 10.96
N PRO A 307 22.05 18.09 11.89
CA PRO A 307 22.49 16.71 11.92
C PRO A 307 21.24 15.82 12.00
N GLY A 308 21.31 14.61 11.45
CA GLY A 308 20.20 13.65 11.52
C GLY A 308 19.62 13.64 12.94
N VAL A 309 18.30 13.58 13.04
CA VAL A 309 17.63 13.56 14.35
C VAL A 309 18.11 12.33 15.10
N ASP A 310 18.46 12.51 16.37
CA ASP A 310 18.76 11.39 17.25
C ASP A 310 17.52 10.47 17.29
N LEU A 311 17.73 9.17 17.08
CA LEU A 311 16.63 8.18 17.14
C LEU A 311 15.93 8.21 18.51
N ASP A 312 16.63 8.63 19.57
CA ASP A 312 16.04 8.83 20.90
C ASP A 312 15.08 10.05 20.93
N ASP A 313 15.35 11.09 20.12
CA ASP A 313 14.42 12.21 19.94
C ASP A 313 13.19 11.83 19.11
N LEU A 314 13.33 10.95 18.12
CA LEU A 314 12.18 10.38 17.39
C LEU A 314 11.29 9.57 18.33
N ASN A 315 11.85 8.86 19.31
CA ASN A 315 11.07 8.17 20.33
C ASN A 315 10.27 9.09 21.24
N THR A 316 10.60 10.37 21.34
CA THR A 316 9.82 11.36 22.08
C THR A 316 8.76 12.06 21.25
N THR A 317 8.97 12.20 19.93
CA THR A 317 7.99 12.78 18.98
C THR A 317 7.13 11.71 18.31
N SER A 318 7.61 10.48 18.18
CA SER A 318 6.93 9.34 17.53
C SER A 318 5.69 8.80 18.27
N LYS A 319 5.32 9.40 19.41
CA LYS A 319 4.02 9.12 20.04
C LYS A 319 2.83 9.69 19.27
N GLU A 320 3.07 10.44 18.21
CA GLU A 320 2.08 11.16 17.41
C GLU A 320 1.99 10.67 15.97
N GLY A 321 2.37 9.41 15.67
CA GLY A 321 2.31 8.86 14.32
C GLY A 321 2.16 7.35 14.28
N LEU A 322 1.91 6.83 13.08
CA LEU A 322 1.80 5.41 12.79
C LEU A 322 3.13 4.90 12.21
N TYR A 323 3.75 3.89 12.84
CA TYR A 323 4.90 3.20 12.24
C TYR A 323 4.41 2.23 11.17
N ILE A 324 4.09 2.80 9.99
CA ILE A 324 3.47 2.04 8.90
C ILE A 324 4.37 0.92 8.42
N ALA A 325 5.66 1.14 8.30
CA ALA A 325 6.63 0.14 7.85
C ALA A 325 6.73 -1.14 8.71
N LYS A 326 6.05 -1.20 9.86
CA LYS A 326 5.86 -2.43 10.63
C LYS A 326 4.51 -3.10 10.43
N MET A 327 3.58 -2.39 9.82
CA MET A 327 2.19 -2.82 9.64
C MET A 327 1.87 -3.09 8.18
N GLU A 328 2.78 -2.78 7.28
CA GLU A 328 2.65 -3.05 5.85
C GLU A 328 3.45 -4.28 5.43
N GLU A 329 2.99 -4.96 4.40
CA GLU A 329 3.76 -5.91 3.61
C GLU A 329 3.96 -5.37 2.20
N VAL A 330 5.18 -4.91 1.94
CA VAL A 330 5.55 -4.39 0.62
C VAL A 330 5.77 -5.54 -0.34
N LEU A 331 4.93 -5.62 -1.37
CA LEU A 331 4.97 -6.68 -2.38
C LEU A 331 5.93 -6.32 -3.52
N LEU A 332 6.67 -7.32 -4.00
CA LEU A 332 7.56 -7.19 -5.15
C LEU A 332 6.90 -7.71 -6.44
N PRO A 333 7.37 -7.27 -7.63
CA PRO A 333 6.86 -7.80 -8.89
C PRO A 333 7.10 -9.30 -9.03
N ILE A 334 6.05 -10.02 -9.42
CA ILE A 334 6.07 -11.45 -9.71
C ILE A 334 6.30 -11.77 -11.18
N GLY A 335 6.33 -10.77 -12.04
CA GLY A 335 6.55 -11.02 -13.46
C GLY A 335 6.70 -9.76 -14.30
N VAL A 336 6.89 -10.02 -15.58
CA VAL A 336 6.98 -8.99 -16.63
C VAL A 336 5.98 -9.29 -17.74
N ILE A 337 5.53 -8.24 -18.40
CA ILE A 337 4.74 -8.32 -19.63
C ILE A 337 5.66 -7.95 -20.78
N GLU A 338 5.87 -8.89 -21.72
CA GLU A 338 6.59 -8.66 -22.97
C GLU A 338 5.74 -7.70 -23.83
N ASP A 339 6.19 -6.47 -23.96
CA ASP A 339 5.53 -5.38 -24.67
C ASP A 339 6.29 -5.01 -25.96
N ASN A 340 6.55 -5.99 -26.80
CA ASN A 340 7.29 -5.90 -28.06
C ASN A 340 6.51 -5.20 -29.17
#